data_3a06d3e1f944a62efb03bdcc5a08e165
#
_entry.id   3a06d3e1f944a62efb03bdcc5a08e165
#
_cell.length_a   1.000
_cell.length_b   1.000
_cell.length_c   1.000
_cell.angle_alpha   90.00
_cell.angle_beta   90.00
_cell.angle_gamma   90.00
#
_symmetry.space_group_name_H-M   'P 1'
#
loop_
_entity.id
_entity.type
_entity.pdbx_description
1 polymer ?
#
loop_
_entity_poly.entity_id
_entity_poly.type
_entity_poly.pdbx_seq_one_letter_code
_entity_poly.pdbx_strand_id
1 'polypeptide(L)'
;MLRSTIVLQSALLNLTRQARALGLTDTEWAKRAAVRKETLSRLRQRKSCDFATLQALAQVVGARIGVLDANAPGSSADGHFPAKVNRRLEEQLLDLCASGDLTRERWRNLGPAFFMAGLAVMVASVKGFNRGELCALAELLHPGSSQPGVFSLWLARSPVRPSRFLPLLSHRVQRAA
;
A
#
# COMPACT_ATOMS: atom_id res chain seq x y z
N MET A 1 1.62 -27.11 1.87
CA MET A 1 2.18 -26.81 0.54
C MET A 1 1.24 -26.07 -0.44
N LEU A 2 -0.04 -25.84 -0.12
CA LEU A 2 -1.02 -25.17 -1.01
C LEU A 2 -0.88 -23.62 -1.11
N ARG A 3 -0.26 -22.94 -0.14
CA ARG A 3 -0.20 -21.48 -0.10
C ARG A 3 0.70 -20.82 -1.16
N SER A 4 1.80 -21.46 -1.55
CA SER A 4 2.76 -20.87 -2.50
C SER A 4 2.24 -20.82 -3.94
N THR A 5 1.39 -21.74 -4.35
CA THR A 5 0.84 -21.81 -5.71
C THR A 5 -0.17 -20.66 -5.96
N ILE A 6 -0.96 -20.32 -4.95
CA ILE A 6 -1.96 -19.25 -5.01
C ILE A 6 -1.27 -17.89 -5.16
N VAL A 7 -0.13 -17.68 -4.53
CA VAL A 7 0.61 -16.41 -4.56
C VAL A 7 1.17 -16.11 -5.96
N LEU A 8 1.81 -17.08 -6.63
CA LEU A 8 2.35 -16.90 -7.98
C LEU A 8 1.24 -16.63 -9.00
N GLN A 9 0.17 -17.41 -8.97
CA GLN A 9 -0.95 -17.26 -9.89
C GLN A 9 -1.65 -15.90 -9.70
N SER A 10 -1.84 -15.45 -8.46
CA SER A 10 -2.41 -14.14 -8.17
C SER A 10 -1.51 -12.99 -8.66
N ALA A 11 -0.18 -13.11 -8.48
CA ALA A 11 0.78 -12.13 -8.97
C ALA A 11 0.73 -12.05 -10.51
N LEU A 12 0.78 -13.19 -11.20
CA LEU A 12 0.70 -13.25 -12.66
C LEU A 12 -0.64 -12.72 -13.20
N LEU A 13 -1.74 -12.99 -12.52
CA LEU A 13 -3.06 -12.46 -12.90
C LEU A 13 -3.07 -10.93 -12.80
N ASN A 14 -2.54 -10.36 -11.73
CA ASN A 14 -2.46 -8.92 -11.54
C ASN A 14 -1.55 -8.27 -12.60
N LEU A 15 -0.38 -8.83 -12.88
CA LEU A 15 0.52 -8.34 -13.93
C LEU A 15 -0.13 -8.44 -15.31
N THR A 16 -0.87 -9.52 -15.60
CA THR A 16 -1.63 -9.68 -16.85
C THR A 16 -2.70 -8.59 -17.00
N ARG A 17 -3.42 -8.25 -15.94
CA ARG A 17 -4.41 -7.15 -15.98
C ARG A 17 -3.74 -5.81 -16.27
N GLN A 18 -2.60 -5.53 -15.66
CA GLN A 18 -1.84 -4.30 -15.89
C GLN A 18 -1.30 -4.24 -17.32
N ALA A 19 -0.77 -5.34 -17.85
CA ALA A 19 -0.31 -5.42 -19.24
C ALA A 19 -1.46 -5.12 -20.23
N ARG A 20 -2.63 -5.70 -20.01
CA ARG A 20 -3.83 -5.44 -20.82
C ARG A 20 -4.31 -3.99 -20.69
N ALA A 21 -4.27 -3.40 -19.51
CA ALA A 21 -4.63 -1.99 -19.30
C ALA A 21 -3.69 -1.04 -20.07
N LEU A 22 -2.44 -1.45 -20.30
CA LEU A 22 -1.46 -0.75 -21.14
C LEU A 22 -1.59 -1.10 -22.65
N GLY A 23 -2.60 -1.87 -23.04
CA GLY A 23 -2.81 -2.30 -24.43
C GLY A 23 -1.83 -3.36 -24.93
N LEU A 24 -1.06 -3.99 -24.05
CA LEU A 24 -0.07 -4.98 -24.42
C LEU A 24 -0.72 -6.36 -24.66
N THR A 25 -0.41 -6.97 -25.82
CA THR A 25 -0.69 -8.39 -26.06
C THR A 25 0.30 -9.26 -25.30
N ASP A 26 -0.05 -10.52 -25.04
CA ASP A 26 0.86 -11.48 -24.38
C ASP A 26 2.20 -11.62 -25.14
N THR A 27 2.17 -11.51 -26.45
CA THR A 27 3.37 -11.58 -27.30
C THR A 27 4.26 -10.36 -27.12
N GLU A 28 3.69 -9.16 -27.12
CA GLU A 28 4.44 -7.92 -26.92
C GLU A 28 4.96 -7.80 -25.50
N TRP A 29 4.15 -8.18 -24.50
CA TRP A 29 4.57 -8.19 -23.12
C TRP A 29 5.75 -9.13 -22.88
N ALA A 30 5.68 -10.37 -23.37
CA ALA A 30 6.76 -11.33 -23.30
C ALA A 30 8.02 -10.83 -24.03
N LYS A 31 7.88 -10.26 -25.24
CA LYS A 31 8.98 -9.69 -26.02
C LYS A 31 9.68 -8.55 -25.27
N ARG A 32 8.93 -7.61 -24.69
CA ARG A 32 9.49 -6.48 -23.93
C ARG A 32 10.17 -6.94 -22.65
N ALA A 33 9.71 -8.03 -22.03
CA ALA A 33 10.32 -8.65 -20.86
C ALA A 33 11.52 -9.56 -21.20
N ALA A 34 11.93 -9.67 -22.47
CA ALA A 34 12.92 -10.63 -22.94
C ALA A 34 12.60 -12.09 -22.57
N VAL A 35 11.33 -12.44 -22.48
CA VAL A 35 10.82 -13.78 -22.13
C VAL A 35 10.15 -14.38 -23.38
N ARG A 36 10.33 -15.69 -23.58
CA ARG A 36 9.62 -16.37 -24.67
C ARG A 36 8.13 -16.46 -24.36
N LYS A 37 7.28 -16.28 -25.38
CA LYS A 37 5.81 -16.36 -25.24
C LYS A 37 5.36 -17.69 -24.62
N GLU A 38 5.99 -18.79 -25.00
CA GLU A 38 5.74 -20.13 -24.48
C GLU A 38 6.07 -20.22 -22.99
N THR A 39 7.12 -19.52 -22.55
CA THR A 39 7.48 -19.41 -21.13
C THR A 39 6.39 -18.69 -20.35
N LEU A 40 5.88 -17.56 -20.86
CA LEU A 40 4.77 -16.83 -20.23
C LEU A 40 3.51 -17.70 -20.11
N SER A 41 3.17 -18.44 -21.19
CA SER A 41 2.03 -19.37 -21.18
C SER A 41 2.21 -20.48 -20.16
N ARG A 42 3.40 -21.09 -20.08
CA ARG A 42 3.72 -22.16 -19.11
C ARG A 42 3.74 -21.66 -17.67
N LEU A 43 4.16 -20.42 -17.42
CA LEU A 43 4.17 -19.81 -16.09
C LEU A 43 2.77 -19.76 -15.47
N ARG A 44 1.74 -19.56 -16.26
CA ARG A 44 0.34 -19.55 -15.78
C ARG A 44 -0.13 -20.92 -15.25
N GLN A 45 0.55 -22.00 -15.60
CA GLN A 45 0.23 -23.37 -15.18
C GLN A 45 1.23 -23.92 -14.15
N ARG A 46 2.39 -23.26 -13.98
CA ARG A 46 3.43 -23.71 -13.05
C ARG A 46 3.16 -23.27 -11.60
N LYS A 47 3.68 -24.06 -10.67
CA LYS A 47 3.62 -23.76 -9.23
C LYS A 47 4.77 -22.89 -8.74
N SER A 48 5.83 -22.74 -9.55
CA SER A 48 7.02 -21.95 -9.24
C SER A 48 7.52 -21.20 -10.46
N CYS A 49 8.19 -20.11 -10.24
CA CYS A 49 8.79 -19.26 -11.24
C CYS A 49 10.16 -18.80 -10.75
N ASP A 50 11.08 -18.63 -11.66
CA ASP A 50 12.32 -17.90 -11.42
C ASP A 50 12.01 -16.42 -11.14
N PHE A 51 12.65 -15.87 -10.10
CA PHE A 51 12.43 -14.49 -9.66
C PHE A 51 12.78 -13.47 -10.75
N ALA A 52 13.87 -13.71 -11.49
CA ALA A 52 14.32 -12.81 -12.54
C ALA A 52 13.28 -12.70 -13.67
N THR A 53 12.68 -13.82 -14.08
CA THR A 53 11.60 -13.86 -15.08
C THR A 53 10.37 -13.09 -14.60
N LEU A 54 9.95 -13.29 -13.34
CA LEU A 54 8.80 -12.58 -12.78
C LEU A 54 9.06 -11.08 -12.65
N GLN A 55 10.28 -10.71 -12.25
CA GLN A 55 10.71 -9.31 -12.14
C GLN A 55 10.75 -8.62 -13.52
N ALA A 56 11.28 -9.29 -14.55
CA ALA A 56 11.30 -8.76 -15.91
C ALA A 56 9.88 -8.48 -16.44
N LEU A 57 8.96 -9.42 -16.22
CA LEU A 57 7.53 -9.23 -16.58
C LEU A 57 6.89 -8.07 -15.83
N ALA A 58 7.21 -7.91 -14.55
CA ALA A 58 6.68 -6.82 -13.71
C ALA A 58 7.21 -5.45 -14.16
N GLN A 59 8.50 -5.34 -14.47
CA GLN A 59 9.12 -4.09 -14.93
C GLN A 59 8.47 -3.52 -16.19
N VAL A 60 8.09 -4.36 -17.13
CA VAL A 60 7.42 -3.91 -18.38
C VAL A 60 6.10 -3.19 -18.11
N VAL A 61 5.39 -3.57 -17.05
CA VAL A 61 4.12 -2.95 -16.64
C VAL A 61 4.28 -1.91 -15.54
N GLY A 62 5.51 -1.48 -15.25
CA GLY A 62 5.80 -0.50 -14.19
C GLY A 62 5.62 -1.02 -12.77
N ALA A 63 5.44 -2.34 -12.59
CA ALA A 63 5.31 -2.96 -11.27
C ALA A 63 6.68 -3.34 -10.69
N ARG A 64 6.75 -3.43 -9.37
CA ARG A 64 7.92 -3.92 -8.63
C ARG A 64 7.55 -5.15 -7.82
N ILE A 65 8.45 -6.13 -7.81
CA ILE A 65 8.34 -7.29 -6.93
C ILE A 65 9.29 -7.09 -5.78
N GLY A 66 8.79 -7.26 -4.56
CA GLY A 66 9.58 -7.09 -3.35
C GLY A 66 9.17 -8.09 -2.27
N VAL A 67 10.02 -8.23 -1.27
CA VAL A 67 9.69 -8.96 -0.05
C VAL A 67 8.82 -8.05 0.81
N LEU A 68 7.61 -8.50 1.11
CA LEU A 68 6.74 -7.85 2.08
C LEU A 68 6.86 -8.61 3.40
N ASP A 69 6.88 -7.88 4.51
CA ASP A 69 6.74 -8.50 5.83
C ASP A 69 5.44 -9.33 5.82
N ALA A 70 5.52 -10.58 6.26
CA ALA A 70 4.35 -11.45 6.37
C ALA A 70 3.24 -10.87 7.27
N ASN A 71 3.59 -9.93 8.13
CA ASN A 71 2.68 -9.19 8.99
C ASN A 71 2.24 -7.83 8.40
N ALA A 72 2.78 -7.42 7.23
CA ALA A 72 2.31 -6.21 6.57
C ALA A 72 0.84 -6.37 6.18
N PRO A 73 -0.01 -5.39 6.47
CA PRO A 73 -1.41 -5.47 6.08
C PRO A 73 -1.51 -5.54 4.56
N GLY A 74 -2.18 -6.57 4.05
CA GLY A 74 -2.53 -6.64 2.63
C GLY A 74 -3.26 -5.34 2.22
N SER A 75 -3.15 -4.97 0.94
CA SER A 75 -3.83 -3.78 0.42
C SER A 75 -5.22 -4.14 -0.13
N SER A 76 -6.13 -3.16 -0.13
CA SER A 76 -7.40 -3.21 -0.88
C SER A 76 -7.14 -3.45 -2.38
N ALA A 77 -8.18 -3.83 -3.12
CA ALA A 77 -8.06 -4.16 -4.55
C ALA A 77 -7.46 -3.03 -5.40
N ASP A 78 -7.65 -1.77 -5.00
CA ASP A 78 -7.07 -0.58 -5.64
C ASP A 78 -5.72 -0.15 -5.05
N GLY A 79 -5.21 -0.85 -4.06
CA GLY A 79 -3.93 -0.55 -3.41
C GLY A 79 -3.92 0.68 -2.49
N HIS A 80 -5.07 1.33 -2.29
CA HIS A 80 -5.16 2.60 -1.57
C HIS A 80 -5.28 2.45 -0.05
N PHE A 81 -5.84 1.33 0.42
CA PHE A 81 -6.09 1.07 1.84
C PHE A 81 -5.53 -0.28 2.27
N PRO A 82 -5.22 -0.48 3.56
CA PRO A 82 -4.98 -1.83 4.07
C PRO A 82 -6.25 -2.67 3.93
N ALA A 83 -6.11 -3.93 3.52
CA ALA A 83 -7.25 -4.83 3.33
C ALA A 83 -8.03 -5.04 4.63
N LYS A 84 -7.35 -4.99 5.78
CA LYS A 84 -7.94 -5.08 7.11
C LYS A 84 -7.08 -4.33 8.13
N VAL A 85 -7.72 -3.55 9.00
CA VAL A 85 -7.06 -2.99 10.18
C VAL A 85 -7.43 -3.88 11.37
N ASN A 86 -6.46 -4.66 11.82
CA ASN A 86 -6.57 -5.43 13.05
C ASN A 86 -6.06 -4.60 14.24
N ARG A 87 -6.27 -5.10 15.46
CA ARG A 87 -5.86 -4.41 16.70
C ARG A 87 -4.36 -4.09 16.73
N ARG A 88 -3.51 -5.01 16.25
CA ARG A 88 -2.06 -4.81 16.22
C ARG A 88 -1.67 -3.65 15.31
N LEU A 89 -2.24 -3.57 14.10
CA LEU A 89 -2.00 -2.46 13.19
C LEU A 89 -2.54 -1.15 13.76
N GLU A 90 -3.74 -1.17 14.36
CA GLU A 90 -4.31 0.03 15.00
C GLU A 90 -3.38 0.55 16.12
N GLU A 91 -2.83 -0.33 16.95
CA GLU A 91 -1.86 0.02 17.99
C GLU A 91 -0.57 0.61 17.39
N GLN A 92 -0.02 0.01 16.33
CA GLN A 92 1.16 0.53 15.63
C GLN A 92 0.92 1.91 15.00
N LEU A 93 -0.26 2.16 14.44
CA LEU A 93 -0.63 3.47 13.90
C LEU A 93 -0.76 4.52 15.02
N LEU A 94 -1.34 4.15 16.16
CA LEU A 94 -1.43 5.02 17.32
C LEU A 94 -0.05 5.35 17.89
N ASP A 95 0.86 4.36 17.98
CA ASP A 95 2.24 4.55 18.44
C ASP A 95 3.01 5.49 17.50
N LEU A 96 2.88 5.27 16.18
CA LEU A 96 3.50 6.14 15.20
C LEU A 96 3.01 7.58 15.33
N CYS A 97 1.70 7.79 15.39
CA CYS A 97 1.13 9.13 15.52
C CYS A 97 1.52 9.80 16.84
N ALA A 98 1.53 9.05 17.94
CA ALA A 98 1.89 9.58 19.27
C ALA A 98 3.39 9.87 19.42
N SER A 99 4.26 9.21 18.65
CA SER A 99 5.71 9.41 18.71
C SER A 99 6.18 10.77 18.16
N GLY A 100 5.34 11.45 17.39
CA GLY A 100 5.72 12.69 16.71
C GLY A 100 6.74 12.48 15.57
N ASP A 101 7.06 11.24 15.23
CA ASP A 101 8.01 10.92 14.15
C ASP A 101 7.35 11.12 12.79
N LEU A 102 7.88 12.05 12.00
CA LEU A 102 7.40 12.40 10.67
C LEU A 102 8.27 11.82 9.55
N THR A 103 9.10 10.81 9.85
CA THR A 103 9.95 10.14 8.87
C THR A 103 9.08 9.42 7.83
N ARG A 104 9.18 9.84 6.57
CA ARG A 104 8.40 9.32 5.45
C ARG A 104 8.45 7.80 5.32
N GLU A 105 9.64 7.21 5.45
CA GLU A 105 9.89 5.77 5.35
C GLU A 105 9.15 5.01 6.43
N ARG A 106 9.13 5.52 7.65
CA ARG A 106 8.44 4.90 8.78
C ARG A 106 6.93 4.87 8.57
N TRP A 107 6.36 5.96 8.04
CA TRP A 107 4.94 6.00 7.67
C TRP A 107 4.62 5.03 6.54
N ARG A 108 5.43 5.00 5.47
CA ARG A 108 5.20 4.10 4.33
C ARG A 108 5.27 2.61 4.67
N ASN A 109 6.03 2.25 5.70
CA ASN A 109 6.17 0.85 6.12
C ASN A 109 4.93 0.30 6.84
N LEU A 110 4.03 1.16 7.33
CA LEU A 110 2.82 0.73 8.06
C LEU A 110 1.57 0.60 7.18
N GLY A 111 1.60 1.11 5.96
CA GLY A 111 0.44 0.97 5.08
C GLY A 111 0.57 1.65 3.72
N PRO A 112 -0.44 1.51 2.88
CA PRO A 112 -0.49 2.15 1.56
C PRO A 112 -0.34 3.67 1.65
N ALA A 113 0.37 4.26 0.70
CA ALA A 113 0.71 5.69 0.71
C ALA A 113 -0.52 6.60 0.84
N PHE A 114 -1.59 6.32 0.11
CA PHE A 114 -2.84 7.08 0.19
C PHE A 114 -3.50 6.99 1.57
N PHE A 115 -3.55 5.78 2.15
CA PHE A 115 -4.09 5.56 3.50
C PHE A 115 -3.29 6.33 4.55
N MET A 116 -1.96 6.25 4.50
CA MET A 116 -1.07 6.91 5.45
C MET A 116 -1.08 8.44 5.30
N ALA A 117 -1.21 8.94 4.07
CA ALA A 117 -1.37 10.38 3.83
C ALA A 117 -2.65 10.94 4.45
N GLY A 118 -3.78 10.28 4.23
CA GLY A 118 -5.03 10.69 4.86
C GLY A 118 -5.04 10.54 6.39
N LEU A 119 -4.31 9.54 6.93
CA LEU A 119 -4.09 9.42 8.36
C LEU A 119 -3.33 10.66 8.91
N ALA A 120 -2.28 11.11 8.23
CA ALA A 120 -1.53 12.33 8.61
C ALA A 120 -2.43 13.58 8.57
N VAL A 121 -3.27 13.74 7.53
CA VAL A 121 -4.26 14.84 7.45
C VAL A 121 -5.27 14.76 8.60
N MET A 122 -5.74 13.55 8.93
CA MET A 122 -6.65 13.35 10.06
C MET A 122 -6.02 13.75 11.39
N VAL A 123 -4.78 13.33 11.65
CA VAL A 123 -4.03 13.68 12.87
C VAL A 123 -3.71 15.18 12.94
N ALA A 124 -3.49 15.83 11.79
CA ALA A 124 -3.28 17.30 11.70
C ALA A 124 -4.47 18.13 12.21
N SER A 125 -5.65 17.51 12.38
CA SER A 125 -6.83 18.17 12.99
C SER A 125 -6.82 18.14 14.53
N VAL A 126 -5.93 17.34 15.14
CA VAL A 126 -5.86 17.19 16.61
C VAL A 126 -5.05 18.33 17.22
N LYS A 127 -5.58 18.91 18.30
CA LYS A 127 -4.88 19.95 19.06
C LYS A 127 -3.60 19.38 19.68
N GLY A 128 -2.50 20.13 19.52
CA GLY A 128 -1.19 19.74 20.05
C GLY A 128 -0.26 19.11 19.00
N PHE A 129 -0.77 18.83 17.79
CA PHE A 129 0.08 18.39 16.68
C PHE A 129 0.42 19.54 15.72
N ASN A 130 1.60 19.49 15.10
CA ASN A 130 1.98 20.47 14.09
C ASN A 130 1.25 20.18 12.77
N ARG A 131 0.19 20.93 12.52
CA ARG A 131 -0.64 20.77 11.32
C ARG A 131 0.16 20.96 10.03
N GLY A 132 1.07 21.92 10.00
CA GLY A 132 1.86 22.22 8.79
C GLY A 132 2.76 21.07 8.39
N GLU A 133 3.48 20.50 9.35
CA GLU A 133 4.37 19.37 9.12
C GLU A 133 3.62 18.09 8.73
N LEU A 134 2.49 17.81 9.38
CA LEU A 134 1.66 16.65 9.04
C LEU A 134 1.03 16.76 7.64
N CYS A 135 0.57 17.97 7.25
CA CYS A 135 0.08 18.20 5.89
C CYS A 135 1.21 18.08 4.86
N ALA A 136 2.41 18.60 5.16
CA ALA A 136 3.58 18.45 4.29
C ALA A 136 3.97 16.95 4.13
N LEU A 137 3.98 16.20 5.22
CA LEU A 137 4.19 14.74 5.15
C LEU A 137 3.12 14.04 4.32
N ALA A 138 1.85 14.43 4.48
CA ALA A 138 0.75 13.86 3.69
C ALA A 138 0.96 14.07 2.18
N GLU A 139 1.37 15.27 1.77
CA GLU A 139 1.68 15.57 0.36
C GLU A 139 2.91 14.80 -0.14
N LEU A 140 3.93 14.56 0.70
CA LEU A 140 5.08 13.72 0.37
C LEU A 140 4.70 12.23 0.21
N LEU A 141 3.74 11.76 0.98
CA LEU A 141 3.25 10.38 0.90
C LEU A 141 2.36 10.18 -0.33
N HIS A 142 1.42 11.09 -0.56
CA HIS A 142 0.49 11.05 -1.68
C HIS A 142 0.08 12.48 -2.08
N PRO A 143 0.55 12.99 -3.22
CA PRO A 143 0.23 14.35 -3.68
C PRO A 143 -1.28 14.59 -3.79
N GLY A 144 -1.70 15.76 -3.32
CA GLY A 144 -3.11 16.18 -3.32
C GLY A 144 -3.94 15.65 -2.14
N SER A 145 -3.35 14.88 -1.22
CA SER A 145 -4.09 14.25 -0.10
C SER A 145 -4.66 15.24 0.91
N SER A 146 -4.09 16.44 1.02
CA SER A 146 -4.58 17.52 1.89
C SER A 146 -5.76 18.29 1.30
N GLN A 147 -6.11 18.06 0.02
CA GLN A 147 -7.27 18.70 -0.60
C GLN A 147 -8.58 18.17 0.01
N PRO A 148 -9.57 19.04 0.30
CA PRO A 148 -10.80 18.65 0.97
C PRO A 148 -11.55 17.51 0.28
N GLY A 149 -11.63 17.53 -1.06
CA GLY A 149 -12.30 16.47 -1.85
C GLY A 149 -11.61 15.11 -1.75
N VAL A 150 -10.27 15.10 -1.79
CA VAL A 150 -9.46 13.88 -1.66
C VAL A 150 -9.55 13.33 -0.24
N PHE A 151 -9.48 14.20 0.77
CA PHE A 151 -9.64 13.79 2.16
C PHE A 151 -11.06 13.28 2.46
N SER A 152 -12.09 13.87 1.89
CA SER A 152 -13.47 13.38 2.00
C SER A 152 -13.61 11.97 1.42
N LEU A 153 -12.99 11.68 0.27
CA LEU A 153 -12.92 10.34 -0.31
C LEU A 153 -12.20 9.36 0.63
N TRP A 154 -11.11 9.81 1.23
CA TRP A 154 -10.38 9.00 2.21
C TRP A 154 -11.25 8.67 3.42
N LEU A 155 -11.93 9.66 4.00
CA LEU A 155 -12.83 9.46 5.15
C LEU A 155 -13.96 8.46 4.85
N ALA A 156 -14.54 8.53 3.66
CA ALA A 156 -15.64 7.65 3.26
C ALA A 156 -15.19 6.18 3.15
N ARG A 157 -13.93 5.93 2.80
CA ARG A 157 -13.41 4.60 2.48
C ARG A 157 -12.45 4.05 3.53
N SER A 158 -11.94 4.88 4.43
CA SER A 158 -10.94 4.49 5.42
C SER A 158 -11.49 3.42 6.37
N PRO A 159 -10.72 2.34 6.61
CA PRO A 159 -11.05 1.36 7.64
C PRO A 159 -10.83 1.89 9.06
N VAL A 160 -10.11 3.01 9.21
CA VAL A 160 -9.93 3.72 10.48
C VAL A 160 -10.97 4.81 10.62
N ARG A 161 -11.77 4.74 11.69
CA ARG A 161 -12.81 5.72 11.98
C ARG A 161 -12.26 6.85 12.87
N PRO A 162 -12.34 8.13 12.47
CA PRO A 162 -11.86 9.25 13.27
C PRO A 162 -12.46 9.28 14.68
N SER A 163 -13.75 9.03 14.79
CA SER A 163 -14.50 9.02 16.08
C SER A 163 -13.96 8.00 17.10
N ARG A 164 -13.31 6.94 16.64
CA ARG A 164 -12.66 5.94 17.48
C ARG A 164 -11.17 6.22 17.66
N PHE A 165 -10.48 6.53 16.56
CA PHE A 165 -9.02 6.65 16.54
C PHE A 165 -8.52 7.88 17.28
N LEU A 166 -9.14 9.06 17.08
CA LEU A 166 -8.66 10.31 17.67
C LEU A 166 -8.75 10.35 19.19
N PRO A 167 -9.81 9.86 19.87
CA PRO A 167 -9.81 9.76 21.32
C PRO A 167 -8.71 8.84 21.86
N LEU A 168 -8.47 7.69 21.19
CA LEU A 168 -7.40 6.77 21.60
C LEU A 168 -6.02 7.41 21.45
N LEU A 169 -5.79 8.17 20.39
CA LEU A 169 -4.56 8.92 20.17
C LEU A 169 -4.35 9.98 21.25
N SER A 170 -5.38 10.78 21.55
CA SER A 170 -5.31 11.81 22.60
C SER A 170 -4.95 11.22 23.95
N HIS A 171 -5.56 10.09 24.33
CA HIS A 171 -5.21 9.37 25.56
C HIS A 171 -3.76 8.87 25.58
N ARG A 172 -3.24 8.41 24.43
CA ARG A 172 -1.88 7.90 24.32
C ARG A 172 -0.85 9.02 24.47
N VAL A 173 -1.08 10.17 23.84
CA VAL A 173 -0.23 11.35 23.95
C VAL A 173 -0.19 11.87 25.40
N GLN A 174 -1.34 11.93 26.08
CA GLN A 174 -1.42 12.37 27.47
C GLN A 174 -0.66 11.45 28.46
N ARG A 175 -0.53 10.17 28.13
CA ARG A 175 0.24 9.22 28.98
C ARG A 175 1.73 9.26 28.72
N ALA A 176 2.16 9.80 27.60
CA ALA A 176 3.56 9.89 27.20
C ALA A 176 4.19 11.25 27.60
N ALA A 177 3.38 12.25 27.94
CA ALA A 177 3.78 13.57 28.45
C ALA A 177 3.93 13.56 29.97
#